data_370c0d4935076e3f8dce8e7ae5042b46
#
_entry.id   370c0d4935076e3f8dce8e7ae5042b46
#
_cell.length_a   1.000
_cell.length_b   1.000
_cell.length_c   1.000
_cell.angle_alpha   90.00
_cell.angle_beta   90.00
_cell.angle_gamma   90.00
#
_symmetry.space_group_name_H-M   'P 1'
#
loop_
_entity.id
_entity.type
_entity.pdbx_description
1 polymer ?
#
loop_
_entity_poly.entity_id
_entity_poly.type
_entity_poly.pdbx_seq_one_letter_code
_entity_poly.pdbx_strand_id
1 'polypeptide(L)'
;MTYSANDVKIPITELKTIVRKGKQEEHILGTKKWLSESKKEIANGKNPKSFLFKNVDVQKLVDTYSRKDNLVYRKKSIYPIEYVTCDNIIGKTFDKKFGKYINARRIAIVYSKRGVHVYPVINEE
;
A
#
# COMPACT_ATOMS: atom_id res chain seq x y z
N MET A 1 21.43 -26.50 -10.93
CA MET A 1 21.13 -25.06 -10.96
C MET A 1 20.86 -24.59 -9.54
N THR A 2 21.54 -23.55 -9.09
CA THR A 2 21.32 -22.98 -7.77
C THR A 2 20.59 -21.65 -7.89
N TYR A 3 19.66 -21.42 -6.97
CA TYR A 3 18.93 -20.15 -6.89
C TYR A 3 19.34 -19.42 -5.62
N SER A 4 19.60 -18.13 -5.72
CA SER A 4 19.77 -17.31 -4.52
C SER A 4 18.39 -17.09 -3.86
N ALA A 5 18.40 -16.65 -2.61
CA ALA A 5 17.15 -16.30 -1.93
C ALA A 5 16.35 -15.22 -2.67
N ASN A 6 17.04 -14.38 -3.46
CA ASN A 6 16.40 -13.32 -4.23
C ASN A 6 15.66 -13.83 -5.47
N ASP A 7 15.91 -15.06 -5.89
CA ASP A 7 15.29 -15.62 -7.08
C ASP A 7 13.97 -16.35 -6.77
N VAL A 8 13.71 -16.58 -5.49
CA VAL A 8 12.49 -17.26 -5.06
C VAL A 8 11.36 -16.24 -4.92
N LYS A 9 10.34 -16.40 -5.74
CA LYS A 9 9.18 -15.48 -5.77
C LYS A 9 7.88 -16.30 -5.76
N ILE A 10 6.85 -15.69 -5.18
CA ILE A 10 5.51 -16.29 -5.21
C ILE A 10 4.89 -16.02 -6.58
N PRO A 11 4.40 -17.05 -7.29
CA PRO A 11 3.72 -16.83 -8.57
C PRO A 11 2.50 -15.91 -8.40
N ILE A 12 2.26 -15.06 -9.38
CA ILE A 12 1.14 -14.11 -9.35
C ILE A 12 -0.21 -14.81 -9.12
N THR A 13 -0.37 -16.01 -9.65
CA THR A 13 -1.62 -16.80 -9.52
C THR A 13 -1.86 -17.29 -8.09
N GLU A 14 -0.83 -17.33 -7.26
CA GLU A 14 -0.93 -17.76 -5.86
C GLU A 14 -0.99 -16.61 -4.87
N LEU A 15 -0.95 -15.37 -5.35
CA LEU A 15 -1.07 -14.20 -4.49
C LEU A 15 -2.50 -14.06 -3.96
N LYS A 16 -2.62 -13.93 -2.65
CA LYS A 16 -3.93 -13.69 -2.03
C LYS A 16 -4.30 -12.23 -2.20
N THR A 17 -5.55 -11.98 -2.56
CA THR A 17 -6.07 -10.63 -2.79
C THR A 17 -7.11 -10.21 -1.76
N ILE A 18 -7.22 -10.95 -0.66
CA ILE A 18 -8.10 -10.58 0.45
C ILE A 18 -7.44 -9.50 1.29
N VAL A 19 -8.16 -8.42 1.55
CA VAL A 19 -7.65 -7.31 2.38
C VAL A 19 -7.54 -7.76 3.83
N ARG A 20 -6.35 -7.51 4.41
CA ARG A 20 -6.09 -7.76 5.83
C ARG A 20 -6.68 -6.61 6.64
N LYS A 21 -7.88 -6.78 7.14
CA LYS A 21 -8.64 -5.73 7.78
C LYS A 21 -7.87 -4.98 8.88
N GLY A 22 -7.26 -5.71 9.79
CA GLY A 22 -6.51 -5.10 10.89
C GLY A 22 -5.31 -4.29 10.43
N LYS A 23 -4.56 -4.80 9.45
CA LYS A 23 -3.41 -4.09 8.88
C LYS A 23 -3.87 -2.90 8.06
N GLN A 24 -4.98 -3.05 7.34
CA GLN A 24 -5.53 -1.98 6.50
C GLN A 24 -5.96 -0.76 7.32
N GLU A 25 -6.44 -0.95 8.53
CA GLU A 25 -6.88 0.15 9.38
C GLU A 25 -5.79 1.20 9.63
N GLU A 26 -4.51 0.82 9.59
CA GLU A 26 -3.39 1.76 9.73
C GLU A 26 -3.37 2.82 8.62
N HIS A 27 -4.05 2.55 7.52
CA HIS A 27 -4.04 3.42 6.34
C HIS A 27 -5.40 4.01 6.01
N ILE A 28 -6.36 3.96 6.95
CA ILE A 28 -7.69 4.55 6.77
C ILE A 28 -7.83 5.79 7.64
N LEU A 29 -8.21 6.89 7.03
CA LEU A 29 -8.37 8.17 7.71
C LEU A 29 -9.29 8.05 8.93
N GLY A 30 -8.84 8.54 10.05
CA GLY A 30 -9.65 8.66 11.26
C GLY A 30 -9.75 7.40 12.12
N THR A 31 -9.11 6.30 11.72
CA THR A 31 -9.05 5.12 12.60
C THR A 31 -8.06 5.37 13.74
N LYS A 32 -8.27 4.68 14.85
CA LYS A 32 -7.34 4.76 15.98
C LYS A 32 -5.95 4.30 15.59
N LYS A 33 -5.85 3.25 14.77
CA LYS A 33 -4.56 2.74 14.29
C LYS A 33 -3.82 3.74 13.43
N TRP A 34 -4.51 4.37 12.47
CA TRP A 34 -3.89 5.39 11.63
C TRP A 34 -3.35 6.54 12.47
N LEU A 35 -4.16 7.03 13.42
CA LEU A 35 -3.77 8.14 14.28
C LEU A 35 -2.57 7.77 15.17
N SER A 36 -2.61 6.59 15.79
CA SER A 36 -1.53 6.09 16.66
C SER A 36 -0.23 5.93 15.89
N GLU A 37 -0.28 5.30 14.72
CA GLU A 37 0.92 5.09 13.90
C GLU A 37 1.47 6.39 13.35
N SER A 38 0.59 7.34 12.96
CA SER A 38 1.04 8.66 12.51
C SER A 38 1.75 9.43 13.62
N LYS A 39 1.25 9.37 14.84
CA LYS A 39 1.90 9.99 15.99
C LYS A 39 3.28 9.39 16.26
N LYS A 40 3.42 8.07 16.14
CA LYS A 40 4.72 7.39 16.27
C LYS A 40 5.72 7.85 15.21
N GLU A 41 5.28 7.94 13.97
CA GLU A 41 6.14 8.38 12.87
C GLU A 41 6.63 9.81 13.12
N ILE A 42 5.73 10.72 13.49
CA ILE A 42 6.08 12.12 13.78
C ILE A 42 7.05 12.18 14.96
N ALA A 43 6.82 11.42 16.02
CA ALA A 43 7.70 11.39 17.19
C ALA A 43 9.11 10.90 16.84
N ASN A 44 9.23 10.07 15.80
CA ASN A 44 10.52 9.56 15.32
C ASN A 44 11.14 10.43 14.21
N GLY A 45 10.63 11.63 14.01
CA GLY A 45 11.14 12.56 13.01
C GLY A 45 10.74 12.21 11.57
N LYS A 46 9.77 11.33 11.41
CA LYS A 46 9.27 10.93 10.10
C LYS A 46 7.98 11.68 9.76
N ASN A 47 7.52 11.52 8.54
CA ASN A 47 6.27 12.12 8.08
C ASN A 47 5.06 11.33 8.60
N PRO A 48 3.89 11.99 8.77
CA PRO A 48 2.67 11.26 9.10
C PRO A 48 2.29 10.31 7.97
N LYS A 49 1.56 9.26 8.33
CA LYS A 49 1.17 8.23 7.36
C LYS A 49 0.18 8.75 6.33
N SER A 50 0.31 8.28 5.11
CA SER A 50 -0.71 8.43 4.08
C SER A 50 -2.00 7.73 4.50
N PHE A 51 -3.10 8.05 3.84
CA PHE A 51 -4.39 7.43 4.18
C PHE A 51 -5.32 7.35 2.98
N LEU A 52 -6.17 6.33 3.01
CA LEU A 52 -7.33 6.23 2.13
C LEU A 52 -8.53 6.90 2.81
N PHE A 53 -9.44 7.45 2.02
CA PHE A 53 -10.66 8.02 2.57
C PHE A 53 -11.54 6.93 3.18
N LYS A 54 -12.31 7.27 4.21
CA LYS A 54 -13.17 6.33 4.93
C LYS A 54 -14.20 5.61 4.04
N ASN A 55 -14.69 6.28 3.01
CA ASN A 55 -15.71 5.73 2.14
C ASN A 55 -15.17 4.87 1.00
N VAL A 56 -13.86 4.69 0.93
CA VAL A 56 -13.24 3.84 -0.09
C VAL A 56 -13.43 2.38 0.27
N ASP A 57 -13.98 1.61 -0.66
CA ASP A 57 -14.06 0.16 -0.53
C ASP A 57 -12.72 -0.44 -0.97
N VAL A 58 -11.86 -0.76 -0.03
CA VAL A 58 -10.49 -1.22 -0.31
C VAL A 58 -10.50 -2.56 -1.03
N GLN A 59 -11.39 -3.48 -0.64
CA GLN A 59 -11.46 -4.78 -1.31
C GLN A 59 -11.85 -4.61 -2.78
N LYS A 60 -12.75 -3.69 -3.08
CA LYS A 60 -13.13 -3.39 -4.45
C LYS A 60 -11.97 -2.81 -5.26
N LEU A 61 -11.15 -1.95 -4.64
CA LEU A 61 -9.92 -1.44 -5.28
C LEU A 61 -8.99 -2.59 -5.64
N VAL A 62 -8.76 -3.50 -4.71
CA VAL A 62 -7.89 -4.65 -4.94
C VAL A 62 -8.46 -5.53 -6.05
N ASP A 63 -9.75 -5.83 -6.01
CA ASP A 63 -10.39 -6.68 -7.02
C ASP A 63 -10.34 -6.05 -8.41
N THR A 64 -10.42 -4.72 -8.48
CA THR A 64 -10.40 -3.99 -9.75
C THR A 64 -9.00 -3.86 -10.33
N TYR A 65 -8.01 -3.57 -9.48
CA TYR A 65 -6.69 -3.13 -9.93
C TYR A 65 -5.56 -4.13 -9.71
N SER A 66 -5.76 -5.19 -8.93
CA SER A 66 -4.69 -6.14 -8.63
C SER A 66 -4.33 -7.06 -9.80
N ARG A 67 -3.12 -7.60 -9.76
CA ARG A 67 -2.60 -8.59 -10.74
C ARG A 67 -2.53 -8.05 -12.17
N LYS A 68 -2.14 -6.78 -12.33
CA LYS A 68 -2.12 -6.11 -13.63
C LYS A 68 -0.72 -5.88 -14.20
N ASP A 69 0.32 -6.46 -13.65
CA ASP A 69 1.70 -6.47 -14.17
C ASP A 69 2.69 -5.49 -13.53
N ASN A 70 2.28 -4.52 -12.76
CA ASN A 70 3.24 -3.59 -12.17
C ASN A 70 3.71 -4.07 -10.80
N LEU A 71 4.26 -5.30 -10.77
CA LEU A 71 4.76 -5.94 -9.56
C LEU A 71 6.23 -5.61 -9.35
N VAL A 72 6.56 -5.19 -8.13
CA VAL A 72 7.94 -4.93 -7.71
C VAL A 72 8.29 -5.87 -6.57
N TYR A 73 9.34 -6.68 -6.76
CA TYR A 73 9.82 -7.58 -5.73
C TYR A 73 10.98 -6.95 -4.98
N ARG A 74 10.86 -6.86 -3.66
CA ARG A 74 11.92 -6.35 -2.81
C ARG A 74 12.95 -7.45 -2.56
N LYS A 75 14.22 -7.05 -2.29
CA LYS A 75 15.34 -7.97 -2.15
C LYS A 75 15.13 -9.08 -1.11
N LYS A 76 14.48 -8.79 -0.01
CA LYS A 76 14.33 -9.74 1.11
C LYS A 76 12.90 -10.27 1.25
N SER A 77 12.11 -10.18 0.20
CA SER A 77 10.74 -10.64 0.24
C SER A 77 10.39 -11.49 -0.96
N ILE A 78 9.68 -12.58 -0.72
CA ILE A 78 9.13 -13.41 -1.80
C ILE A 78 7.79 -12.86 -2.29
N TYR A 79 7.23 -11.86 -1.59
CA TYR A 79 5.97 -11.22 -1.96
C TYR A 79 6.22 -9.86 -2.59
N PRO A 80 5.49 -9.52 -3.65
CA PRO A 80 5.66 -8.24 -4.33
C PRO A 80 4.83 -7.11 -3.72
N ILE A 81 5.12 -5.91 -4.19
CA ILE A 81 4.24 -4.75 -4.07
C ILE A 81 3.80 -4.41 -5.49
N GLU A 82 2.52 -4.17 -5.68
CA GLU A 82 1.98 -3.75 -6.97
C GLU A 82 1.56 -2.30 -6.92
N TYR A 83 2.03 -1.50 -7.87
CA TYR A 83 1.69 -0.09 -7.96
C TYR A 83 0.70 0.12 -9.10
N VAL A 84 -0.44 0.72 -8.80
CA VAL A 84 -1.46 1.00 -9.81
C VAL A 84 -2.02 2.41 -9.63
N THR A 85 -2.47 3.01 -10.73
CA THR A 85 -3.14 4.30 -10.69
C THR A 85 -4.64 4.08 -10.87
N CYS A 86 -5.41 4.56 -9.90
CA CYS A 86 -6.86 4.45 -9.93
C CYS A 86 -7.50 5.57 -10.75
N ASP A 87 -8.73 5.38 -11.18
CA ASP A 87 -9.45 6.38 -11.96
C ASP A 87 -9.81 7.62 -11.13
N ASN A 88 -10.01 7.44 -9.83
CA ASN A 88 -10.43 8.50 -8.93
C ASN A 88 -9.39 8.77 -7.85
N ILE A 89 -9.48 9.94 -7.24
CA ILE A 89 -8.70 10.26 -6.04
C ILE A 89 -9.26 9.38 -4.89
N ILE A 90 -8.38 8.59 -4.25
CA ILE A 90 -8.79 7.60 -3.25
C ILE A 90 -8.26 7.92 -1.85
N GLY A 91 -7.41 8.91 -1.72
CA GLY A 91 -6.83 9.27 -0.45
C GLY A 91 -5.83 10.39 -0.60
N LYS A 92 -4.96 10.51 0.40
CA LYS A 92 -3.90 11.50 0.38
C LYS A 92 -2.59 10.89 0.86
N THR A 93 -1.50 11.39 0.31
CA THR A 93 -0.16 11.04 0.76
C THR A 93 0.57 12.32 1.16
N PHE A 94 1.46 12.22 2.16
CA PHE A 94 2.20 13.38 2.62
C PHE A 94 3.35 13.67 1.66
N ASP A 95 3.37 14.89 1.11
CA ASP A 95 4.44 15.34 0.26
C ASP A 95 5.50 16.05 1.10
N LYS A 96 6.60 15.36 1.33
CA LYS A 96 7.73 15.86 2.11
C LYS A 96 8.30 17.16 1.53
N LYS A 97 8.30 17.27 0.22
CA LYS A 97 8.85 18.43 -0.49
C LYS A 97 8.10 19.70 -0.15
N PHE A 98 6.78 19.63 -0.02
CA PHE A 98 5.93 20.78 0.28
C PHE A 98 5.41 20.79 1.72
N GLY A 99 5.72 19.75 2.50
CA GLY A 99 5.30 19.68 3.89
C GLY A 99 3.79 19.58 4.10
N LYS A 100 3.07 18.98 3.15
CA LYS A 100 1.61 18.87 3.22
C LYS A 100 1.08 17.62 2.55
N TYR A 101 -0.15 17.27 2.87
CA TYR A 101 -0.85 16.20 2.17
C TYR A 101 -1.28 16.64 0.78
N ILE A 102 -1.14 15.74 -0.18
CA ILE A 102 -1.61 15.93 -1.55
C ILE A 102 -2.54 14.79 -1.93
N ASN A 103 -3.45 15.07 -2.86
CA ASN A 103 -4.37 14.06 -3.37
C ASN A 103 -3.61 12.95 -4.09
N ALA A 104 -4.08 11.72 -3.90
CA ALA A 104 -3.44 10.55 -4.49
C ALA A 104 -4.46 9.71 -5.25
N ARG A 105 -4.05 9.28 -6.44
CA ARG A 105 -4.76 8.31 -7.28
C ARG A 105 -3.96 7.03 -7.40
N ARG A 106 -2.67 7.07 -7.07
CA ARG A 106 -1.79 5.91 -7.15
C ARG A 106 -1.78 5.19 -5.81
N ILE A 107 -1.83 3.87 -5.86
CA ILE A 107 -1.80 3.04 -4.66
C ILE A 107 -0.69 1.99 -4.75
N ALA A 108 -0.23 1.56 -3.59
CA ALA A 108 0.60 0.38 -3.45
C ALA A 108 -0.26 -0.73 -2.84
N ILE A 109 -0.32 -1.87 -3.52
CA ILE A 109 -0.97 -3.08 -3.02
C ILE A 109 0.15 -3.97 -2.51
N VAL A 110 0.23 -4.15 -1.20
CA VAL A 110 1.31 -4.91 -0.57
C VAL A 110 0.81 -6.32 -0.31
N TYR A 111 1.41 -7.28 -1.00
CA TYR A 111 1.05 -8.69 -0.85
C TYR A 111 1.81 -9.33 0.30
N SER A 112 1.16 -10.28 0.97
CA SER A 112 1.76 -11.06 2.04
C SER A 112 1.12 -12.45 2.10
N LYS A 113 1.66 -13.30 2.96
CA LYS A 113 1.10 -14.65 3.18
C LYS A 113 -0.37 -14.62 3.58
N ARG A 114 -0.78 -13.59 4.34
CA ARG A 114 -2.13 -13.49 4.90
C ARG A 114 -3.11 -12.70 4.05
N GLY A 115 -2.64 -12.05 3.00
CA GLY A 115 -3.47 -11.20 2.17
C GLY A 115 -2.78 -9.89 1.84
N VAL A 116 -3.55 -8.85 1.59
CA VAL A 116 -3.03 -7.56 1.13
C VAL A 116 -3.42 -6.42 2.07
N HIS A 117 -2.63 -5.35 2.01
CA HIS A 117 -3.05 -4.05 2.48
C HIS A 117 -2.67 -3.00 1.44
N VAL A 118 -3.37 -1.88 1.45
CA VAL A 118 -3.27 -0.85 0.42
C VAL A 118 -3.02 0.50 1.07
N TYR A 119 -2.09 1.27 0.50
CA TYR A 119 -1.91 2.66 0.91
C TYR A 119 -1.64 3.53 -0.31
N PRO A 120 -2.02 4.81 -0.25
CA PRO A 120 -1.72 5.73 -1.36
C PRO A 120 -0.26 6.13 -1.38
N VAL A 121 0.25 6.35 -2.58
CA VAL A 121 1.63 6.80 -2.80
C VAL A 121 1.61 8.04 -3.69
N ILE A 122 2.75 8.72 -3.77
CA ILE A 122 2.88 9.90 -4.62
C ILE A 122 2.63 9.49 -6.07
N ASN A 123 1.81 10.26 -6.78
CA ASN A 123 1.55 10.03 -8.19
C ASN A 123 2.84 10.22 -8.97
N GLU A 124 3.12 9.30 -9.89
CA GLU A 124 4.21 9.49 -10.83
C GLU A 124 3.78 10.47 -11.91
N GLU A 125 4.71 11.31 -12.29
CA GLU A 125 4.52 12.21 -13.42
C GLU A 125 4.72 11.50 -14.76
#